data_e79e879a2c23032065535e814f3336bb
#
_entry.id   e79e879a2c23032065535e814f3336bb
#
_cell.length_a   1.000
_cell.length_b   1.000
_cell.length_c   1.000
_cell.angle_alpha   90.00
_cell.angle_beta   90.00
_cell.angle_gamma   90.00
#
_symmetry.space_group_name_H-M   'P 1'
#
loop_
_entity.id
_entity.type
_entity.pdbx_description
1 polymer ?
#
loop_
_entity_poly.entity_id
_entity_poly.type
_entity_poly.pdbx_seq_one_letter_code
_entity_poly.pdbx_strand_id
1 'polypeptide(L)'
;MKQKVLYFVIIIFLFVSCDECLLKKKTDILALVNDKCIDKKYFLLKLNLYDTKIDNYEEGNTFLNFIINNNLILQQAKKDRIKITKEEIKQEIKNFIPEYSEKEIKKMLKKIDIKYGDWLADLKEKILIKKEIDFLVSKNIKIKDDELRDYFWSNIVKYRTRRKVKARQIVVATREKAEDILIKLKNGVDFEKLAKEYSITSEGEKGGDLGYFGEKDMPIFITRNVFSLKKGEYSHIVESKYGFHIFKCEDIIEARTPGFEEIKNEVYNDFLEIKRDNYFNILMKNLRKNAKIVIYEENLKKLINDIKEVRG
;
A
#
# COMPACT_ATOMS: atom_id res chain seq x y z
N MET A 1 46.63 67.48 7.83
CA MET A 1 45.34 67.16 7.23
C MET A 1 45.40 65.69 6.77
N LYS A 2 44.80 64.78 7.50
CA LYS A 2 44.70 63.36 7.11
C LYS A 2 43.24 63.09 6.77
N GLN A 3 42.95 62.84 5.47
CA GLN A 3 41.65 62.42 4.98
C GLN A 3 41.42 60.98 5.36
N LYS A 4 40.39 60.74 6.16
CA LYS A 4 39.86 59.41 6.42
C LYS A 4 38.91 59.00 5.28
N VAL A 5 39.37 58.08 4.43
CA VAL A 5 38.50 57.43 3.42
C VAL A 5 37.67 56.38 4.13
N LEU A 6 36.34 56.63 4.19
CA LEU A 6 35.35 55.72 4.77
C LEU A 6 34.94 54.70 3.68
N TYR A 7 35.45 53.47 3.78
CA TYR A 7 34.98 52.38 2.92
C TYR A 7 33.59 51.93 3.36
N PHE A 8 32.59 52.27 2.57
CA PHE A 8 31.25 51.71 2.67
C PHE A 8 31.30 50.32 2.04
N VAL A 9 31.38 49.28 2.86
CA VAL A 9 31.20 47.90 2.38
C VAL A 9 29.71 47.67 2.16
N ILE A 10 29.28 47.84 0.92
CA ILE A 10 27.94 47.40 0.48
C ILE A 10 27.97 45.86 0.47
N ILE A 11 27.42 45.24 1.51
CA ILE A 11 27.12 43.81 1.48
C ILE A 11 25.92 43.65 0.55
N ILE A 12 26.20 43.38 -0.73
CA ILE A 12 25.21 42.92 -1.69
C ILE A 12 24.84 41.49 -1.25
N PHE A 13 23.72 41.36 -0.52
CA PHE A 13 23.05 40.08 -0.41
C PHE A 13 22.61 39.67 -1.81
N LEU A 14 23.45 38.93 -2.50
CA LEU A 14 23.06 38.20 -3.70
C LEU A 14 21.96 37.17 -3.27
N PHE A 15 20.72 37.64 -3.35
CA PHE A 15 19.58 36.76 -3.48
C PHE A 15 19.81 35.99 -4.79
N VAL A 16 20.38 34.79 -4.69
CA VAL A 16 20.30 33.80 -5.77
C VAL A 16 18.83 33.39 -5.85
N SER A 17 18.01 34.23 -6.49
CA SER A 17 16.66 33.86 -6.86
C SER A 17 16.80 32.91 -8.06
N CYS A 18 16.19 31.75 -8.00
CA CYS A 18 16.10 30.83 -9.12
C CYS A 18 15.49 31.56 -10.32
N ASP A 19 16.19 31.61 -11.47
CA ASP A 19 15.73 32.30 -12.69
C ASP A 19 14.31 31.86 -13.12
N GLU A 20 13.92 30.60 -12.83
CA GLU A 20 12.56 30.09 -13.05
C GLU A 20 11.49 30.84 -12.23
N CYS A 21 11.81 31.33 -11.03
CA CYS A 21 10.85 32.05 -10.18
C CYS A 21 10.70 33.53 -10.61
N LEU A 22 11.74 34.13 -11.15
CA LEU A 22 11.72 35.52 -11.58
C LEU A 22 10.78 35.79 -12.78
N LEU A 23 10.57 34.77 -13.60
CA LEU A 23 9.69 34.85 -14.79
C LEU A 23 8.21 34.59 -14.45
N LYS A 24 7.86 34.13 -13.22
CA LYS A 24 6.48 33.82 -12.83
C LYS A 24 5.82 35.00 -12.12
N LYS A 25 4.52 35.19 -12.39
CA LYS A 25 3.74 36.17 -11.63
C LYS A 25 3.69 35.75 -10.17
N LYS A 26 3.96 36.65 -9.25
CA LYS A 26 3.96 36.42 -7.81
C LYS A 26 2.64 35.82 -7.31
N THR A 27 1.52 36.13 -7.97
CA THR A 27 0.19 35.61 -7.70
C THR A 27 -0.01 34.13 -8.08
N ASP A 28 0.89 33.57 -8.88
CA ASP A 28 0.80 32.17 -9.34
C ASP A 28 1.67 31.22 -8.52
N ILE A 29 2.54 31.78 -7.65
CA ILE A 29 3.41 30.98 -6.79
C ILE A 29 2.65 30.56 -5.54
N LEU A 30 2.60 29.25 -5.25
CA LEU A 30 1.97 28.67 -4.05
C LEU A 30 2.99 28.46 -2.92
N ALA A 31 4.21 28.03 -3.27
CA ALA A 31 5.29 27.90 -2.31
C ALA A 31 6.67 28.07 -2.94
N LEU A 32 7.63 28.47 -2.10
CA LEU A 32 9.06 28.42 -2.38
C LEU A 32 9.70 27.40 -1.45
N VAL A 33 10.52 26.52 -2.03
CA VAL A 33 11.26 25.47 -1.27
C VAL A 33 12.73 25.59 -1.66
N ASN A 34 13.52 26.28 -0.84
CA ASN A 34 14.86 26.72 -1.20
C ASN A 34 14.82 27.56 -2.50
N ASP A 35 15.44 27.05 -3.58
CA ASP A 35 15.49 27.71 -4.89
C ASP A 35 14.38 27.27 -5.84
N LYS A 36 13.45 26.39 -5.42
CA LYS A 36 12.41 25.83 -6.28
C LYS A 36 11.06 26.48 -6.03
N CYS A 37 10.40 26.92 -7.11
CA CYS A 37 9.01 27.39 -7.08
C CYS A 37 8.04 26.24 -7.28
N ILE A 38 6.97 26.22 -6.47
CA ILE A 38 5.76 25.45 -6.70
C ILE A 38 4.67 26.44 -7.11
N ASP A 39 4.28 26.41 -8.37
CA ASP A 39 3.24 27.29 -8.90
C ASP A 39 1.90 26.58 -9.08
N LYS A 40 0.86 27.35 -9.38
CA LYS A 40 -0.50 26.83 -9.62
C LYS A 40 -0.54 25.78 -10.73
N LYS A 41 0.20 25.98 -11.82
CA LYS A 41 0.23 25.05 -12.95
C LYS A 41 0.79 23.69 -12.56
N TYR A 42 1.91 23.68 -11.82
CA TYR A 42 2.51 22.45 -11.31
C TYR A 42 1.61 21.74 -10.30
N PHE A 43 0.98 22.51 -9.40
CA PHE A 43 0.02 21.99 -8.43
C PHE A 43 -1.18 21.31 -9.11
N LEU A 44 -1.81 21.97 -10.10
CA LEU A 44 -2.94 21.41 -10.85
C LEU A 44 -2.54 20.19 -11.66
N LEU A 45 -1.35 20.20 -12.29
CA LEU A 45 -0.83 19.04 -12.98
C LEU A 45 -0.70 17.83 -12.02
N LYS A 46 -0.15 18.06 -10.81
CA LYS A 46 -0.04 16.99 -9.80
C LYS A 46 -1.41 16.50 -9.34
N LEU A 47 -2.39 17.38 -9.13
CA LEU A 47 -3.77 16.95 -8.80
C LEU A 47 -4.33 16.01 -9.86
N ASN A 48 -4.18 16.34 -11.14
CA ASN A 48 -4.65 15.50 -12.24
C ASN A 48 -3.90 14.16 -12.31
N LEU A 49 -2.57 14.18 -12.16
CA LEU A 49 -1.74 12.97 -12.21
C LEU A 49 -2.01 12.00 -11.05
N TYR A 50 -2.45 12.50 -9.89
CA TYR A 50 -2.76 11.71 -8.70
C TYR A 50 -4.26 11.44 -8.53
N ASP A 51 -5.09 11.87 -9.48
CA ASP A 51 -6.57 11.81 -9.41
C ASP A 51 -7.11 12.29 -8.05
N THR A 52 -6.49 13.38 -7.54
CA THR A 52 -6.80 13.90 -6.21
C THR A 52 -7.83 15.01 -6.31
N LYS A 53 -8.93 14.83 -5.58
CA LYS A 53 -9.97 15.86 -5.42
C LYS A 53 -9.68 16.68 -4.17
N ILE A 54 -9.90 17.97 -4.25
CA ILE A 54 -9.73 18.91 -3.15
C ILE A 54 -11.00 19.76 -3.06
N ASP A 55 -11.64 19.71 -1.89
CA ASP A 55 -12.91 20.39 -1.63
C ASP A 55 -12.77 21.52 -0.60
N ASN A 56 -11.62 21.65 0.07
CA ASN A 56 -11.37 22.70 1.06
C ASN A 56 -9.89 23.05 1.17
N TYR A 57 -9.62 24.14 1.92
CA TYR A 57 -8.26 24.64 2.12
C TYR A 57 -7.34 23.61 2.82
N GLU A 58 -7.83 22.87 3.81
CA GLU A 58 -7.04 21.89 4.57
C GLU A 58 -6.52 20.77 3.67
N GLU A 59 -7.36 20.27 2.78
CA GLU A 59 -6.97 19.27 1.78
C GLU A 59 -5.95 19.85 0.79
N GLY A 60 -6.18 21.08 0.32
CA GLY A 60 -5.27 21.78 -0.56
C GLY A 60 -3.91 22.02 0.08
N ASN A 61 -3.89 22.41 1.35
CA ASN A 61 -2.66 22.61 2.12
C ASN A 61 -1.93 21.28 2.38
N THR A 62 -2.66 20.23 2.69
CA THR A 62 -2.10 18.88 2.86
C THR A 62 -1.43 18.41 1.57
N PHE A 63 -2.09 18.59 0.43
CA PHE A 63 -1.54 18.22 -0.87
C PHE A 63 -0.34 19.10 -1.26
N LEU A 64 -0.37 20.40 -0.98
CA LEU A 64 0.78 21.30 -1.18
C LEU A 64 1.97 20.84 -0.33
N ASN A 65 1.75 20.47 0.92
CA ASN A 65 2.78 19.95 1.80
C ASN A 65 3.37 18.61 1.31
N PHE A 66 2.55 17.73 0.71
CA PHE A 66 3.02 16.54 0.02
C PHE A 66 3.99 16.91 -1.14
N ILE A 67 3.63 17.88 -1.98
CA ILE A 67 4.49 18.36 -3.07
C ILE A 67 5.79 18.97 -2.53
N ILE A 68 5.72 19.76 -1.46
CA ILE A 68 6.89 20.34 -0.78
C ILE A 68 7.83 19.24 -0.30
N ASN A 69 7.29 18.21 0.37
CA ASN A 69 8.07 17.07 0.87
C ASN A 69 8.79 16.33 -0.27
N ASN A 70 8.08 16.05 -1.37
CA ASN A 70 8.67 15.41 -2.54
C ASN A 70 9.80 16.25 -3.13
N ASN A 71 9.62 17.58 -3.21
CA ASN A 71 10.67 18.48 -3.67
C ASN A 71 11.92 18.47 -2.77
N LEU A 72 11.76 18.38 -1.46
CA LEU A 72 12.87 18.25 -0.52
C LEU A 72 13.66 16.97 -0.75
N ILE A 73 12.97 15.84 -0.95
CA ILE A 73 13.62 14.54 -1.25
C ILE A 73 14.34 14.59 -2.61
N LEU A 74 13.73 15.21 -3.63
CA LEU A 74 14.37 15.38 -4.95
C LEU A 74 15.63 16.24 -4.87
N GLN A 75 15.61 17.30 -4.06
CA GLN A 75 16.80 18.12 -3.81
C GLN A 75 17.88 17.33 -3.08
N GLN A 76 17.51 16.44 -2.14
CA GLN A 76 18.44 15.55 -1.47
C GLN A 76 19.02 14.52 -2.47
N ALA A 77 18.19 13.89 -3.30
CA ALA A 77 18.63 12.96 -4.35
C ALA A 77 19.66 13.61 -5.31
N LYS A 78 19.47 14.91 -5.64
CA LYS A 78 20.44 15.66 -6.42
C LYS A 78 21.75 15.85 -5.68
N LYS A 79 21.73 16.14 -4.38
CA LYS A 79 22.95 16.25 -3.53
C LYS A 79 23.68 14.91 -3.43
N ASP A 80 22.95 13.82 -3.27
CA ASP A 80 23.48 12.46 -3.18
C ASP A 80 23.80 11.85 -4.56
N ARG A 81 23.60 12.64 -5.63
CA ARG A 81 23.91 12.27 -7.02
C ARG A 81 23.19 11.01 -7.50
N ILE A 82 21.98 10.77 -6.99
CA ILE A 82 21.15 9.67 -7.44
C ILE A 82 20.74 9.90 -8.90
N LYS A 83 20.92 8.88 -9.72
CA LYS A 83 20.60 8.91 -11.16
C LYS A 83 19.63 7.80 -11.49
N ILE A 84 18.85 8.02 -12.54
CA ILE A 84 17.98 7.01 -13.14
C ILE A 84 18.47 6.65 -14.54
N THR A 85 18.34 5.38 -14.92
CA THR A 85 18.66 4.89 -16.25
C THR A 85 17.41 4.80 -17.13
N LYS A 86 17.61 4.65 -18.42
CA LYS A 86 16.50 4.43 -19.37
C LYS A 86 15.82 3.07 -19.12
N GLU A 87 16.58 2.09 -18.67
CA GLU A 87 16.13 0.74 -18.36
C GLU A 87 15.20 0.74 -17.14
N GLU A 88 15.55 1.49 -16.08
CA GLU A 88 14.70 1.66 -14.90
C GLU A 88 13.37 2.32 -15.24
N ILE A 89 13.39 3.35 -16.10
CA ILE A 89 12.15 4.00 -16.58
C ILE A 89 11.28 3.00 -17.34
N LYS A 90 11.87 2.23 -18.27
CA LYS A 90 11.13 1.22 -19.04
C LYS A 90 10.54 0.13 -18.15
N GLN A 91 11.31 -0.30 -17.14
CA GLN A 91 10.84 -1.31 -16.20
C GLN A 91 9.69 -0.79 -15.36
N GLU A 92 9.77 0.46 -14.88
CA GLU A 92 8.71 1.05 -14.08
C GLU A 92 7.42 1.25 -14.91
N ILE A 93 7.54 1.64 -16.19
CA ILE A 93 6.38 1.69 -17.10
C ILE A 93 5.74 0.31 -17.23
N LYS A 94 6.53 -0.76 -17.41
CA LYS A 94 6.02 -2.14 -17.50
C LYS A 94 5.36 -2.60 -16.20
N ASN A 95 5.92 -2.23 -15.05
CA ASN A 95 5.33 -2.58 -13.75
C ASN A 95 3.96 -1.93 -13.53
N PHE A 96 3.80 -0.70 -14.01
CA PHE A 96 2.57 0.07 -13.85
C PHE A 96 1.49 -0.30 -14.88
N ILE A 97 1.89 -0.56 -16.12
CA ILE A 97 0.98 -0.75 -17.26
C ILE A 97 1.58 -1.83 -18.17
N PRO A 98 1.59 -3.12 -17.75
CA PRO A 98 2.34 -4.19 -18.42
C PRO A 98 1.89 -4.47 -19.86
N GLU A 99 0.64 -4.19 -20.20
CA GLU A 99 0.03 -4.57 -21.48
C GLU A 99 -0.04 -3.43 -22.52
N TYR A 100 0.40 -2.20 -22.16
CA TYR A 100 0.23 -1.03 -23.02
C TYR A 100 1.54 -0.59 -23.67
N SER A 101 1.47 -0.33 -24.97
CA SER A 101 2.52 0.34 -25.72
C SER A 101 2.59 1.83 -25.40
N GLU A 102 3.73 2.48 -25.67
CA GLU A 102 3.87 3.94 -25.50
C GLU A 102 2.80 4.73 -26.27
N LYS A 103 2.37 4.24 -27.46
CA LYS A 103 1.33 4.86 -28.28
C LYS A 103 -0.02 4.83 -27.59
N GLU A 104 -0.35 3.72 -26.93
CA GLU A 104 -1.60 3.57 -26.19
C GLU A 104 -1.60 4.44 -24.91
N ILE A 105 -0.48 4.49 -24.20
CA ILE A 105 -0.30 5.39 -23.04
C ILE A 105 -0.53 6.84 -23.47
N LYS A 106 0.09 7.29 -24.56
CA LYS A 106 -0.12 8.64 -25.11
C LYS A 106 -1.60 8.91 -25.43
N LYS A 107 -2.30 7.92 -25.99
CA LYS A 107 -3.74 8.03 -26.29
C LYS A 107 -4.59 8.13 -25.02
N MET A 108 -4.27 7.36 -23.99
CA MET A 108 -4.96 7.40 -22.70
C MET A 108 -4.75 8.75 -22.00
N LEU A 109 -3.52 9.22 -21.90
CA LEU A 109 -3.17 10.50 -21.27
C LEU A 109 -3.84 11.69 -22.00
N LYS A 110 -3.95 11.62 -23.33
CA LYS A 110 -4.64 12.66 -24.10
C LYS A 110 -6.14 12.76 -23.76
N LYS A 111 -6.80 11.65 -23.37
CA LYS A 111 -8.22 11.66 -22.97
C LYS A 111 -8.48 12.41 -21.67
N ILE A 112 -7.48 12.53 -20.81
CA ILE A 112 -7.53 13.22 -19.52
C ILE A 112 -6.69 14.51 -19.54
N ASP A 113 -6.41 15.03 -20.73
CA ASP A 113 -5.66 16.28 -20.96
C ASP A 113 -4.27 16.34 -20.28
N ILE A 114 -3.58 15.20 -20.19
CA ILE A 114 -2.21 15.12 -19.67
C ILE A 114 -1.24 14.89 -20.84
N LYS A 115 -0.20 15.71 -20.92
CA LYS A 115 0.88 15.51 -21.90
C LYS A 115 1.78 14.36 -21.46
N TYR A 116 2.15 13.50 -22.41
CA TYR A 116 3.06 12.37 -22.13
C TYR A 116 4.38 12.81 -21.49
N GLY A 117 4.92 13.98 -21.90
CA GLY A 117 6.15 14.53 -21.31
C GLY A 117 6.00 14.88 -19.83
N ASP A 118 4.85 15.44 -19.43
CA ASP A 118 4.56 15.81 -18.04
C ASP A 118 4.38 14.56 -17.17
N TRP A 119 3.65 13.57 -17.68
CA TRP A 119 3.51 12.26 -17.03
C TRP A 119 4.86 11.54 -16.87
N LEU A 120 5.70 11.53 -17.92
CA LEU A 120 7.03 10.93 -17.87
C LEU A 120 7.97 11.65 -16.91
N ALA A 121 7.85 12.97 -16.79
CA ALA A 121 8.60 13.76 -15.81
C ALA A 121 8.20 13.38 -14.39
N ASP A 122 6.90 13.27 -14.11
CA ASP A 122 6.39 12.82 -12.81
C ASP A 122 6.85 11.38 -12.47
N LEU A 123 6.80 10.47 -13.44
CA LEU A 123 7.31 9.10 -13.25
C LEU A 123 8.80 9.10 -12.87
N LYS A 124 9.62 9.92 -13.54
CA LYS A 124 11.04 10.08 -13.21
C LYS A 124 11.23 10.64 -11.79
N GLU A 125 10.44 11.62 -11.38
CA GLU A 125 10.47 12.15 -10.01
C GLU A 125 10.14 11.04 -8.99
N LYS A 126 9.11 10.22 -9.24
CA LYS A 126 8.74 9.08 -8.37
C LYS A 126 9.88 8.06 -8.25
N ILE A 127 10.52 7.70 -9.36
CA ILE A 127 11.67 6.79 -9.35
C ILE A 127 12.83 7.39 -8.54
N LEU A 128 13.15 8.68 -8.74
CA LEU A 128 14.21 9.35 -7.98
C LEU A 128 13.92 9.39 -6.49
N ILE A 129 12.69 9.72 -6.10
CA ILE A 129 12.26 9.75 -4.69
C ILE A 129 12.41 8.36 -4.06
N LYS A 130 11.92 7.32 -4.73
CA LYS A 130 12.05 5.93 -4.26
C LYS A 130 13.52 5.53 -4.09
N LYS A 131 14.34 5.78 -5.11
CA LYS A 131 15.78 5.46 -5.08
C LYS A 131 16.51 6.20 -3.97
N GLU A 132 16.20 7.47 -3.75
CA GLU A 132 16.78 8.25 -2.66
C GLU A 132 16.42 7.69 -1.30
N ILE A 133 15.13 7.39 -1.08
CA ILE A 133 14.67 6.79 0.17
C ILE A 133 15.37 5.43 0.39
N ASP A 134 15.41 4.57 -0.63
CA ASP A 134 16.06 3.25 -0.53
C ASP A 134 17.58 3.37 -0.27
N PHE A 135 18.24 4.33 -0.91
CA PHE A 135 19.66 4.63 -0.67
C PHE A 135 19.90 5.08 0.78
N LEU A 136 19.12 6.04 1.28
CA LEU A 136 19.24 6.54 2.64
C LEU A 136 18.90 5.48 3.68
N VAL A 137 17.90 4.66 3.43
CA VAL A 137 17.51 3.52 4.27
C VAL A 137 18.65 2.52 4.35
N SER A 138 19.19 2.07 3.22
CA SER A 138 20.29 1.09 3.17
C SER A 138 21.56 1.59 3.87
N LYS A 139 21.82 2.90 3.79
CA LYS A 139 22.97 3.54 4.40
C LYS A 139 22.85 3.69 5.93
N ASN A 140 21.63 3.98 6.42
CA ASN A 140 21.43 4.43 7.80
C ASN A 140 20.70 3.42 8.69
N ILE A 141 19.95 2.48 8.11
CA ILE A 141 19.25 1.44 8.88
C ILE A 141 20.10 0.17 8.90
N LYS A 142 20.49 -0.22 10.10
CA LYS A 142 21.12 -1.50 10.38
C LYS A 142 20.30 -2.20 11.43
N ILE A 143 19.81 -3.38 11.11
CA ILE A 143 19.03 -4.22 12.02
C ILE A 143 19.99 -5.29 12.57
N LYS A 144 20.12 -5.33 13.88
CA LYS A 144 20.91 -6.36 14.56
C LYS A 144 20.01 -7.53 14.94
N ASP A 145 20.61 -8.70 15.08
CA ASP A 145 19.88 -9.94 15.42
C ASP A 145 19.21 -9.88 16.80
N ASP A 146 19.85 -9.21 17.78
CA ASP A 146 19.29 -8.98 19.10
C ASP A 146 18.01 -8.11 19.04
N GLU A 147 18.06 -6.96 18.34
CA GLU A 147 16.89 -6.11 18.13
C GLU A 147 15.74 -6.86 17.43
N LEU A 148 16.10 -7.75 16.48
CA LEU A 148 15.12 -8.52 15.72
C LEU A 148 14.43 -9.58 16.60
N ARG A 149 15.19 -10.23 17.50
CA ARG A 149 14.64 -11.17 18.50
C ARG A 149 13.74 -10.46 19.50
N ASP A 150 14.17 -9.29 19.99
CA ASP A 150 13.37 -8.49 20.92
C ASP A 150 12.05 -8.05 20.29
N TYR A 151 12.08 -7.64 19.01
CA TYR A 151 10.88 -7.29 18.25
C TYR A 151 9.95 -8.52 18.08
N PHE A 152 10.50 -9.68 17.73
CA PHE A 152 9.73 -10.92 17.61
C PHE A 152 9.01 -11.26 18.92
N TRP A 153 9.73 -11.28 20.05
CA TRP A 153 9.15 -11.63 21.34
C TRP A 153 8.10 -10.61 21.80
N SER A 154 8.33 -9.33 21.54
CA SER A 154 7.38 -8.26 21.86
C SER A 154 6.10 -8.32 21.01
N ASN A 155 6.17 -8.95 19.82
CA ASN A 155 5.07 -9.04 18.86
C ASN A 155 4.64 -10.48 18.57
N ILE A 156 4.96 -11.43 19.45
CA ILE A 156 4.77 -12.86 19.20
C ILE A 156 3.34 -13.25 18.87
N VAL A 157 2.35 -12.53 19.41
CA VAL A 157 0.93 -12.74 19.13
C VAL A 157 0.58 -12.51 17.65
N LYS A 158 1.30 -11.57 16.97
CA LYS A 158 1.13 -11.28 15.54
C LYS A 158 1.45 -12.51 14.69
N TYR A 159 2.45 -13.28 15.09
CA TYR A 159 2.96 -14.42 14.34
C TYR A 159 2.29 -15.76 14.67
N ARG A 160 1.38 -15.76 15.64
CA ARG A 160 0.65 -16.96 16.00
C ARG A 160 -0.28 -17.37 14.86
N THR A 161 -0.10 -18.59 14.35
CA THR A 161 -1.01 -19.18 13.37
C THR A 161 -2.32 -19.58 14.07
N ARG A 162 -3.44 -19.46 13.35
CA ARG A 162 -4.74 -19.89 13.84
C ARG A 162 -4.99 -21.33 13.45
N ARG A 163 -5.79 -22.04 14.27
CA ARG A 163 -6.29 -23.36 13.93
C ARG A 163 -7.08 -23.29 12.63
N LYS A 164 -6.81 -24.22 11.70
CA LYS A 164 -7.56 -24.42 10.46
C LYS A 164 -8.00 -25.88 10.36
N VAL A 165 -9.15 -26.09 9.76
CA VAL A 165 -9.69 -27.42 9.50
C VAL A 165 -9.91 -27.58 8.02
N LYS A 166 -9.51 -28.72 7.45
CA LYS A 166 -9.92 -29.14 6.12
C LYS A 166 -11.14 -30.03 6.26
N ALA A 167 -12.22 -29.70 5.57
CA ALA A 167 -13.45 -30.42 5.67
C ALA A 167 -14.11 -30.69 4.32
N ARG A 168 -15.01 -31.66 4.32
CA ARG A 168 -15.95 -31.91 3.23
C ARG A 168 -17.38 -31.78 3.74
N GLN A 169 -18.33 -31.54 2.83
CA GLN A 169 -19.76 -31.56 3.13
C GLN A 169 -20.55 -32.39 2.13
N ILE A 170 -21.63 -32.97 2.60
CA ILE A 170 -22.72 -33.47 1.78
C ILE A 170 -23.98 -32.70 2.21
N VAL A 171 -24.69 -32.14 1.24
CA VAL A 171 -25.97 -31.45 1.51
C VAL A 171 -27.08 -32.12 0.73
N VAL A 172 -28.16 -32.49 1.43
CA VAL A 172 -29.34 -33.11 0.81
C VAL A 172 -30.62 -32.41 1.22
N ALA A 173 -31.67 -32.58 0.44
CA ALA A 173 -32.93 -31.87 0.64
C ALA A 173 -33.74 -32.37 1.83
N THR A 174 -33.59 -33.64 2.22
CA THR A 174 -34.42 -34.26 3.27
C THR A 174 -33.55 -34.92 4.33
N ARG A 175 -34.11 -35.02 5.55
CA ARG A 175 -33.47 -35.68 6.70
C ARG A 175 -33.27 -37.17 6.46
N GLU A 176 -34.27 -37.84 5.86
CA GLU A 176 -34.22 -39.27 5.57
C GLU A 176 -33.05 -39.64 4.66
N LYS A 177 -32.81 -38.80 3.60
CA LYS A 177 -31.63 -38.99 2.74
C LYS A 177 -30.32 -38.81 3.50
N ALA A 178 -30.27 -37.84 4.44
CA ALA A 178 -29.08 -37.64 5.26
C ALA A 178 -28.83 -38.84 6.20
N GLU A 179 -29.88 -39.43 6.76
CA GLU A 179 -29.80 -40.62 7.60
C GLU A 179 -29.28 -41.83 6.80
N ASP A 180 -29.81 -42.06 5.59
CA ASP A 180 -29.35 -43.13 4.68
C ASP A 180 -27.85 -42.93 4.33
N ILE A 181 -27.41 -41.72 4.09
CA ILE A 181 -26.00 -41.42 3.82
C ILE A 181 -25.14 -41.71 5.04
N LEU A 182 -25.56 -41.32 6.24
CA LEU A 182 -24.84 -41.65 7.47
C LEU A 182 -24.70 -43.18 7.68
N ILE A 183 -25.74 -43.98 7.34
CA ILE A 183 -25.66 -45.42 7.40
C ILE A 183 -24.62 -45.94 6.40
N LYS A 184 -24.62 -45.45 5.16
CA LYS A 184 -23.63 -45.82 4.14
C LYS A 184 -22.19 -45.45 4.57
N LEU A 185 -21.98 -44.26 5.16
CA LEU A 185 -20.70 -43.84 5.72
C LEU A 185 -20.22 -44.76 6.84
N LYS A 186 -21.11 -45.15 7.77
CA LYS A 186 -20.81 -46.10 8.84
C LYS A 186 -20.44 -47.48 8.29
N ASN A 187 -21.00 -47.87 7.15
CA ASN A 187 -20.69 -49.12 6.44
C ASN A 187 -19.43 -48.99 5.56
N GLY A 188 -18.68 -47.91 5.65
CA GLY A 188 -17.39 -47.75 4.99
C GLY A 188 -17.47 -47.22 3.54
N VAL A 189 -18.63 -46.74 3.08
CA VAL A 189 -18.72 -46.12 1.76
C VAL A 189 -17.98 -44.78 1.77
N ASP A 190 -17.22 -44.53 0.73
CA ASP A 190 -16.39 -43.32 0.63
C ASP A 190 -17.23 -42.05 0.61
N PHE A 191 -16.80 -41.04 1.39
CA PHE A 191 -17.50 -39.76 1.55
C PHE A 191 -17.53 -38.95 0.23
N GLU A 192 -16.42 -38.95 -0.48
CA GLU A 192 -16.29 -38.20 -1.75
C GLU A 192 -17.24 -38.77 -2.80
N LYS A 193 -17.35 -40.09 -2.87
CA LYS A 193 -18.30 -40.78 -3.76
C LYS A 193 -19.75 -40.40 -3.43
N LEU A 194 -20.12 -40.46 -2.14
CA LEU A 194 -21.47 -40.10 -1.72
C LEU A 194 -21.75 -38.60 -1.94
N ALA A 195 -20.78 -37.73 -1.75
CA ALA A 195 -20.91 -36.30 -2.05
C ALA A 195 -21.19 -36.06 -3.54
N LYS A 196 -20.45 -36.74 -4.44
CA LYS A 196 -20.67 -36.61 -5.89
C LYS A 196 -22.03 -37.17 -6.33
N GLU A 197 -22.53 -38.19 -5.65
CA GLU A 197 -23.78 -38.87 -6.02
C GLU A 197 -25.03 -38.14 -5.47
N TYR A 198 -24.95 -37.62 -4.25
CA TYR A 198 -26.13 -37.16 -3.51
C TYR A 198 -26.14 -35.67 -3.17
N SER A 199 -24.99 -34.98 -3.15
CA SER A 199 -24.97 -33.57 -2.73
C SER A 199 -25.65 -32.68 -3.74
N ILE A 200 -26.48 -31.78 -3.25
CA ILE A 200 -27.22 -30.80 -4.07
C ILE A 200 -26.44 -29.50 -4.25
N THR A 201 -25.25 -29.36 -3.67
CA THR A 201 -24.40 -28.17 -3.78
C THR A 201 -23.32 -28.35 -4.84
N SER A 202 -22.75 -27.23 -5.35
CA SER A 202 -21.69 -27.24 -6.35
C SER A 202 -20.42 -27.96 -5.89
N GLU A 203 -20.13 -27.93 -4.59
CA GLU A 203 -18.99 -28.66 -4.00
C GLU A 203 -19.13 -30.17 -4.13
N GLY A 204 -20.37 -30.66 -4.29
CA GLY A 204 -20.64 -32.08 -4.53
C GLY A 204 -19.85 -32.65 -5.70
N GLU A 205 -19.72 -31.93 -6.81
CA GLU A 205 -18.92 -32.32 -8.00
C GLU A 205 -17.46 -32.58 -7.65
N LYS A 206 -16.93 -31.85 -6.66
CA LYS A 206 -15.57 -31.99 -6.12
C LYS A 206 -15.52 -32.90 -4.88
N GLY A 207 -16.54 -33.76 -4.71
CA GLY A 207 -16.63 -34.65 -3.55
C GLY A 207 -16.88 -33.92 -2.24
N GLY A 208 -17.51 -32.77 -2.28
CA GLY A 208 -17.87 -31.94 -1.14
C GLY A 208 -16.72 -31.15 -0.52
N ASP A 209 -15.57 -31.00 -1.19
CA ASP A 209 -14.37 -30.36 -0.63
C ASP A 209 -14.59 -28.86 -0.35
N LEU A 210 -14.40 -28.45 0.90
CA LEU A 210 -14.46 -27.06 1.38
C LEU A 210 -13.06 -26.43 1.52
N GLY A 211 -11.99 -27.21 1.33
CA GLY A 211 -10.61 -26.79 1.57
C GLY A 211 -10.29 -26.54 3.05
N TYR A 212 -9.15 -25.85 3.30
CA TYR A 212 -8.79 -25.39 4.65
C TYR A 212 -9.41 -24.04 4.96
N PHE A 213 -10.04 -23.93 6.14
CA PHE A 213 -10.63 -22.69 6.62
C PHE A 213 -10.47 -22.54 8.14
N GLY A 214 -10.43 -21.28 8.60
CA GLY A 214 -10.45 -20.91 10.01
C GLY A 214 -11.88 -20.68 10.53
N GLU A 215 -12.03 -20.50 11.83
CA GLU A 215 -13.35 -20.33 12.47
C GLU A 215 -14.18 -19.16 11.93
N LYS A 216 -13.54 -18.13 11.36
CA LYS A 216 -14.20 -16.92 10.85
C LYS A 216 -14.41 -16.90 9.34
N ASP A 217 -13.92 -17.91 8.64
CA ASP A 217 -13.88 -17.95 7.17
C ASP A 217 -15.16 -18.55 6.57
N MET A 218 -15.96 -19.22 7.38
CA MET A 218 -17.21 -19.89 6.98
C MET A 218 -18.37 -19.51 7.89
N PRO A 219 -19.63 -19.73 7.46
CA PRO A 219 -20.81 -19.54 8.30
C PRO A 219 -20.72 -20.32 9.62
N ILE A 220 -21.22 -19.71 10.70
CA ILE A 220 -21.06 -20.23 12.06
C ILE A 220 -21.62 -21.67 12.24
N PHE A 221 -22.68 -22.04 11.51
CA PHE A 221 -23.24 -23.39 11.59
C PHE A 221 -22.29 -24.45 11.00
N ILE A 222 -21.43 -24.07 10.02
CA ILE A 222 -20.38 -24.96 9.49
C ILE A 222 -19.23 -25.05 10.49
N THR A 223 -18.66 -23.89 10.88
CA THR A 223 -17.48 -23.86 11.75
C THR A 223 -17.73 -24.49 13.09
N ARG A 224 -18.88 -24.23 13.73
CA ARG A 224 -19.24 -24.81 15.02
C ARG A 224 -19.29 -26.36 14.97
N ASN A 225 -19.80 -26.93 13.89
CA ASN A 225 -19.90 -28.37 13.75
C ASN A 225 -18.58 -29.03 13.32
N VAL A 226 -17.84 -28.40 12.40
CA VAL A 226 -16.58 -28.93 11.86
C VAL A 226 -15.43 -28.83 12.86
N PHE A 227 -15.30 -27.72 13.59
CA PHE A 227 -14.20 -27.49 14.54
C PHE A 227 -14.30 -28.37 15.80
N SER A 228 -15.46 -28.98 16.06
CA SER A 228 -15.62 -29.96 17.16
C SER A 228 -15.18 -31.35 16.77
N LEU A 229 -15.00 -31.64 15.46
CA LEU A 229 -14.64 -32.97 14.97
C LEU A 229 -13.14 -33.26 15.12
N LYS A 230 -12.80 -34.52 15.29
CA LYS A 230 -11.44 -35.04 15.13
C LYS A 230 -11.18 -35.35 13.67
N LYS A 231 -9.92 -35.45 13.29
CA LYS A 231 -9.51 -35.90 11.95
C LYS A 231 -10.14 -37.28 11.62
N GLY A 232 -10.82 -37.35 10.46
CA GLY A 232 -11.54 -38.50 9.98
C GLY A 232 -12.98 -38.66 10.51
N GLU A 233 -13.41 -37.84 11.45
CA GLU A 233 -14.72 -37.90 12.07
C GLU A 233 -15.80 -37.22 11.21
N TYR A 234 -17.04 -37.77 11.31
CA TYR A 234 -18.24 -37.20 10.66
C TYR A 234 -19.10 -36.46 11.68
N SER A 235 -19.76 -35.40 11.27
CA SER A 235 -20.75 -34.74 12.10
C SER A 235 -22.05 -35.55 12.22
N HIS A 236 -22.87 -35.20 13.20
CA HIS A 236 -24.30 -35.48 13.12
C HIS A 236 -24.93 -34.69 11.96
N ILE A 237 -26.22 -34.98 11.65
CA ILE A 237 -26.98 -34.25 10.67
C ILE A 237 -27.21 -32.84 11.19
N VAL A 238 -26.80 -31.82 10.40
CA VAL A 238 -26.96 -30.39 10.71
C VAL A 238 -28.00 -29.80 9.78
N GLU A 239 -29.08 -29.28 10.33
CA GLU A 239 -30.14 -28.64 9.56
C GLU A 239 -29.81 -27.16 9.32
N SER A 240 -30.08 -26.69 8.10
CA SER A 240 -29.97 -25.29 7.72
C SER A 240 -31.07 -24.89 6.70
N LYS A 241 -31.13 -23.62 6.33
CA LYS A 241 -32.01 -23.15 5.25
C LYS A 241 -31.67 -23.74 3.86
N TYR A 242 -30.52 -24.37 3.72
CA TYR A 242 -30.05 -24.99 2.48
C TYR A 242 -30.31 -26.50 2.42
N GLY A 243 -30.78 -27.09 3.49
CA GLY A 243 -31.04 -28.53 3.62
C GLY A 243 -30.33 -29.16 4.82
N PHE A 244 -30.08 -30.46 4.72
CA PHE A 244 -29.46 -31.28 5.76
C PHE A 244 -28.01 -31.59 5.38
N HIS A 245 -27.08 -31.22 6.25
CA HIS A 245 -25.65 -31.29 6.04
C HIS A 245 -25.04 -32.42 6.84
N ILE A 246 -24.07 -33.09 6.25
CA ILE A 246 -23.13 -33.98 6.93
C ILE A 246 -21.74 -33.45 6.62
N PHE A 247 -20.94 -33.22 7.65
CA PHE A 247 -19.56 -32.77 7.52
C PHE A 247 -18.58 -33.90 7.84
N LYS A 248 -17.42 -33.87 7.19
CA LYS A 248 -16.27 -34.71 7.52
C LYS A 248 -15.06 -33.82 7.76
N CYS A 249 -14.38 -34.03 8.88
CA CYS A 249 -13.07 -33.40 9.11
C CYS A 249 -11.99 -34.26 8.43
N GLU A 250 -11.31 -33.70 7.42
CA GLU A 250 -10.23 -34.42 6.74
C GLU A 250 -8.88 -34.20 7.38
N ASP A 251 -8.60 -32.96 7.82
CA ASP A 251 -7.33 -32.60 8.43
C ASP A 251 -7.47 -31.42 9.35
N ILE A 252 -6.53 -31.28 10.30
CA ILE A 252 -6.49 -30.21 11.28
C ILE A 252 -5.07 -29.64 11.32
N ILE A 253 -4.94 -28.33 11.10
CA ILE A 253 -3.72 -27.59 11.37
C ILE A 253 -3.93 -26.86 12.70
N GLU A 254 -3.24 -27.31 13.73
CA GLU A 254 -3.37 -26.69 15.05
C GLU A 254 -2.76 -25.28 15.08
N ALA A 255 -3.33 -24.41 15.92
CA ALA A 255 -2.76 -23.12 16.22
C ALA A 255 -1.39 -23.31 16.87
N ARG A 256 -0.38 -22.64 16.33
CA ARG A 256 0.97 -22.66 16.92
C ARG A 256 1.63 -21.29 16.85
N THR A 257 2.61 -21.11 17.67
CA THR A 257 3.54 -19.99 17.55
C THR A 257 4.80 -20.50 16.87
N PRO A 258 5.14 -20.02 15.65
CA PRO A 258 6.36 -20.45 14.99
C PRO A 258 7.58 -19.98 15.77
N GLY A 259 8.69 -20.72 15.67
CA GLY A 259 9.96 -20.31 16.23
C GLY A 259 10.55 -19.11 15.44
N PHE A 260 11.36 -18.30 16.12
CA PHE A 260 12.01 -17.14 15.51
C PHE A 260 12.76 -17.48 14.22
N GLU A 261 13.58 -18.53 14.23
CA GLU A 261 14.39 -18.92 13.07
C GLU A 261 13.54 -19.38 11.88
N GLU A 262 12.34 -19.91 12.14
CA GLU A 262 11.40 -20.36 11.10
C GLU A 262 10.83 -19.21 10.28
N ILE A 263 10.59 -18.07 10.93
CA ILE A 263 9.96 -16.89 10.31
C ILE A 263 10.86 -15.65 10.34
N LYS A 264 12.16 -15.83 10.52
CA LYS A 264 13.13 -14.74 10.67
C LYS A 264 13.03 -13.71 9.54
N ASN A 265 12.80 -14.15 8.31
CA ASN A 265 12.65 -13.26 7.16
C ASN A 265 11.38 -12.42 7.21
N GLU A 266 10.27 -12.99 7.68
CA GLU A 266 9.00 -12.27 7.87
C GLU A 266 9.15 -11.22 8.97
N VAL A 267 9.72 -11.62 10.11
CA VAL A 267 10.02 -10.71 11.23
C VAL A 267 10.96 -9.59 10.81
N TYR A 268 11.98 -9.90 10.00
CA TYR A 268 12.90 -8.90 9.46
C TYR A 268 12.19 -7.87 8.58
N ASN A 269 11.34 -8.31 7.67
CA ASN A 269 10.61 -7.41 6.77
C ASN A 269 9.64 -6.50 7.56
N ASP A 270 8.91 -7.04 8.51
CA ASP A 270 8.02 -6.29 9.38
C ASP A 270 8.78 -5.23 10.20
N PHE A 271 9.90 -5.61 10.77
CA PHE A 271 10.70 -4.71 11.58
C PHE A 271 11.42 -3.65 10.73
N LEU A 272 11.88 -4.03 9.54
CA LEU A 272 12.46 -3.10 8.57
C LEU A 272 11.44 -2.03 8.16
N GLU A 273 10.18 -2.39 7.93
CA GLU A 273 9.12 -1.44 7.58
C GLU A 273 8.94 -0.39 8.69
N ILE A 274 8.85 -0.83 9.95
CA ILE A 274 8.75 0.10 11.10
C ILE A 274 10.00 1.01 11.19
N LYS A 275 11.19 0.45 11.02
CA LYS A 275 12.44 1.23 11.03
C LYS A 275 12.48 2.24 9.87
N ARG A 276 11.98 1.88 8.68
CA ARG A 276 11.86 2.77 7.52
C ARG A 276 10.93 3.94 7.80
N ASP A 277 9.75 3.69 8.35
CA ASP A 277 8.77 4.73 8.68
C ASP A 277 9.32 5.71 9.71
N ASN A 278 9.92 5.20 10.76
CA ASN A 278 10.57 6.03 11.79
C ASN A 278 11.70 6.87 11.20
N TYR A 279 12.56 6.26 10.37
CA TYR A 279 13.64 6.96 9.71
C TYR A 279 13.11 8.04 8.76
N PHE A 280 12.09 7.72 7.96
CA PHE A 280 11.46 8.66 7.04
C PHE A 280 10.88 9.89 7.77
N ASN A 281 10.21 9.69 8.89
CA ASN A 281 9.68 10.78 9.71
C ASN A 281 10.79 11.69 10.24
N ILE A 282 11.89 11.11 10.72
CA ILE A 282 13.06 11.86 11.19
C ILE A 282 13.73 12.60 10.01
N LEU A 283 13.91 11.93 8.87
CA LEU A 283 14.45 12.51 7.65
C LEU A 283 13.65 13.73 7.22
N MET A 284 12.33 13.59 7.11
CA MET A 284 11.44 14.69 6.68
C MET A 284 11.50 15.87 7.65
N LYS A 285 11.48 15.59 8.96
CA LYS A 285 11.64 16.65 9.97
C LYS A 285 12.96 17.40 9.78
N ASN A 286 14.05 16.70 9.53
CA ASN A 286 15.37 17.30 9.32
C ASN A 286 15.45 18.07 8.00
N LEU A 287 14.94 17.52 6.90
CA LEU A 287 14.92 18.20 5.60
C LEU A 287 14.11 19.50 5.68
N ARG A 288 12.94 19.48 6.32
CA ARG A 288 12.11 20.69 6.50
C ARG A 288 12.78 21.72 7.41
N LYS A 289 13.42 21.28 8.51
CA LYS A 289 14.14 22.18 9.44
C LYS A 289 15.28 22.94 8.74
N ASN A 290 15.96 22.28 7.81
CA ASN A 290 17.13 22.84 7.11
C ASN A 290 16.79 23.53 5.79
N ALA A 291 15.51 23.56 5.41
CA ALA A 291 15.05 24.20 4.19
C ALA A 291 14.40 25.56 4.46
N LYS A 292 14.56 26.49 3.50
CA LYS A 292 13.79 27.72 3.48
C LYS A 292 12.48 27.44 2.75
N ILE A 293 11.38 27.34 3.52
CA ILE A 293 10.05 27.10 2.98
C ILE A 293 9.20 28.34 3.21
N VAL A 294 8.59 28.88 2.15
CA VAL A 294 7.62 29.99 2.20
C VAL A 294 6.36 29.55 1.49
N ILE A 295 5.22 29.52 2.18
CA ILE A 295 3.91 29.20 1.61
C ILE A 295 3.12 30.49 1.45
N TYR A 296 2.55 30.71 0.26
CA TYR A 296 1.70 31.84 -0.06
C TYR A 296 0.23 31.44 0.13
N GLU A 297 -0.23 31.47 1.37
CA GLU A 297 -1.55 30.95 1.77
C GLU A 297 -2.70 31.59 1.00
N GLU A 298 -2.66 32.91 0.76
CA GLU A 298 -3.71 33.62 0.03
C GLU A 298 -3.81 33.15 -1.43
N ASN A 299 -2.67 32.84 -2.07
CA ASN A 299 -2.67 32.31 -3.42
C ASN A 299 -3.27 30.90 -3.46
N LEU A 300 -2.99 30.08 -2.44
CA LEU A 300 -3.57 28.73 -2.30
C LEU A 300 -5.08 28.81 -2.05
N LYS A 301 -5.55 29.65 -1.11
CA LYS A 301 -6.98 29.86 -0.84
C LYS A 301 -7.73 30.26 -2.09
N LYS A 302 -7.17 31.23 -2.83
CA LYS A 302 -7.75 31.68 -4.10
C LYS A 302 -7.85 30.53 -5.11
N LEU A 303 -6.77 29.76 -5.29
CA LEU A 303 -6.78 28.62 -6.21
C LEU A 303 -7.83 27.58 -5.84
N ILE A 304 -7.97 27.26 -4.54
CA ILE A 304 -8.97 26.27 -4.08
C ILE A 304 -10.40 26.76 -4.35
N ASN A 305 -10.67 28.05 -4.15
CA ASN A 305 -11.97 28.64 -4.50
C ASN A 305 -12.25 28.58 -6.02
N ASP A 306 -11.24 28.94 -6.85
CA ASP A 306 -11.33 28.84 -8.31
C ASP A 306 -11.66 27.38 -8.76
N ILE A 307 -11.02 26.38 -8.12
CA ILE A 307 -11.30 24.94 -8.39
C ILE A 307 -12.73 24.55 -8.05
N LYS A 308 -13.29 25.06 -6.95
CA LYS A 308 -14.67 24.79 -6.54
C LYS A 308 -15.70 25.38 -7.51
N GLU A 309 -15.48 26.63 -7.92
CA GLU A 309 -16.37 27.33 -8.85
C GLU A 309 -16.45 26.63 -10.22
N VAL A 310 -15.37 26.01 -10.68
CA VAL A 310 -15.34 25.29 -11.96
C VAL A 310 -16.03 23.91 -11.87
N ARG A 311 -16.16 23.34 -10.65
CA ARG A 311 -16.75 22.02 -10.42
C ARG A 311 -18.23 22.04 -10.01
N GLY A 312 -18.71 23.16 -9.49
CA GLY A 312 -20.13 23.39 -9.15
C GLY A 312 -20.93 23.94 -10.32
#